data_8472da06d00f436f55420e115ef59cda
#
_entry.id   8472da06d00f436f55420e115ef59cda
#
_cell.length_a   1.000
_cell.length_b   1.000
_cell.length_c   1.000
_cell.angle_alpha   90.00
_cell.angle_beta   90.00
_cell.angle_gamma   90.00
#
_symmetry.space_group_name_H-M   'P 1'
#
loop_
_entity.id
_entity.type
_entity.pdbx_description
1 polymer ?
#
loop_
_entity_poly.entity_id
_entity_poly.type
_entity_poly.pdbx_seq_one_letter_code
_entity_poly.pdbx_strand_id
1 'polypeptide(L)'
;MSAVSGSSTVPAERDRLWAVLSDPAALGASLPGVDDVFVEDSTHFSALARPATALGETRIQMEFEILEARRGEYVRIAGSGRAGENRVELNVELELADAPGGGTAVSWRGDLTLRGVLNSLMQRGAGAIFNEQVEAVLAAGAAGGS
;
A
#
# COMPACT_ATOMS: atom_id res chain seq x y z
N MET A 1 7.80 4.29 -15.15
CA MET A 1 6.58 3.61 -14.65
C MET A 1 6.81 2.11 -14.59
N SER A 2 6.50 1.52 -13.46
CA SER A 2 6.60 0.07 -13.30
C SER A 2 5.22 -0.49 -12.97
N ALA A 3 4.77 -1.44 -13.78
CA ALA A 3 3.58 -2.21 -13.47
C ALA A 3 3.93 -3.25 -12.40
N VAL A 4 3.07 -3.39 -11.40
CA VAL A 4 3.25 -4.35 -10.31
C VAL A 4 1.99 -5.19 -10.17
N SER A 5 2.16 -6.44 -9.79
CA SER A 5 1.03 -7.32 -9.53
C SER A 5 1.46 -8.46 -8.61
N GLY A 6 0.48 -9.04 -7.94
CA GLY A 6 0.74 -10.18 -7.07
C GLY A 6 -0.56 -10.77 -6.58
N SER A 7 -0.44 -11.84 -5.82
CA SER A 7 -1.57 -12.49 -5.18
C SER A 7 -1.12 -13.19 -3.90
N SER A 8 -2.04 -13.32 -2.95
CA SER A 8 -1.76 -13.97 -1.68
C SER A 8 -3.06 -14.51 -1.10
N THR A 9 -2.94 -15.55 -0.29
CA THR A 9 -4.06 -16.05 0.50
C THR A 9 -3.80 -15.67 1.96
N VAL A 10 -4.76 -14.98 2.56
CA VAL A 10 -4.62 -14.41 3.90
C VAL A 10 -5.59 -15.14 4.85
N PRO A 11 -5.11 -15.59 6.03
CA PRO A 11 -5.96 -16.31 6.98
C PRO A 11 -6.86 -15.37 7.81
N ALA A 12 -7.68 -14.59 7.12
CA ALA A 12 -8.62 -13.66 7.74
C ALA A 12 -9.88 -13.59 6.90
N GLU A 13 -10.99 -13.26 7.54
CA GLU A 13 -12.24 -13.08 6.85
C GLU A 13 -12.19 -11.89 5.90
N ARG A 14 -12.85 -12.03 4.77
CA ARG A 14 -12.85 -11.01 3.71
C ARG A 14 -13.30 -9.63 4.20
N ASP A 15 -14.38 -9.56 4.96
CA ASP A 15 -14.89 -8.29 5.47
C ASP A 15 -13.92 -7.62 6.46
N ARG A 16 -13.24 -8.41 7.27
CA ARG A 16 -12.26 -7.89 8.24
C ARG A 16 -11.03 -7.33 7.53
N LEU A 17 -10.53 -8.04 6.55
CA LEU A 17 -9.39 -7.59 5.77
C LEU A 17 -9.75 -6.33 5.00
N TRP A 18 -10.91 -6.34 4.36
CA TRP A 18 -11.40 -5.16 3.64
C TRP A 18 -11.52 -3.94 4.55
N ALA A 19 -11.98 -4.13 5.77
CA ALA A 19 -12.12 -3.03 6.74
C ALA A 19 -10.79 -2.34 7.04
N VAL A 20 -9.68 -3.10 7.08
CA VAL A 20 -8.34 -2.52 7.24
C VAL A 20 -7.92 -1.75 5.98
N LEU A 21 -8.12 -2.35 4.82
CA LEU A 21 -7.67 -1.77 3.55
C LEU A 21 -8.44 -0.51 3.16
N SER A 22 -9.67 -0.38 3.63
CA SER A 22 -10.55 0.74 3.28
C SER A 22 -10.64 1.83 4.37
N ASP A 23 -9.92 1.66 5.47
CA ASP A 23 -9.90 2.62 6.56
C ASP A 23 -8.54 3.32 6.62
N PRO A 24 -8.48 4.64 6.42
CA PRO A 24 -7.20 5.37 6.45
C PRO A 24 -6.36 5.14 7.71
N ALA A 25 -6.97 5.12 8.88
CA ALA A 25 -6.24 4.92 10.12
C ALA A 25 -5.63 3.50 10.20
N ALA A 26 -6.43 2.48 9.89
CA ALA A 26 -5.97 1.10 9.93
C ALA A 26 -4.94 0.80 8.84
N LEU A 27 -5.17 1.32 7.64
CA LEU A 27 -4.24 1.16 6.52
C LEU A 27 -2.91 1.83 6.83
N GLY A 28 -2.94 3.07 7.32
CA GLY A 28 -1.73 3.80 7.70
C GLY A 28 -0.94 3.08 8.79
N ALA A 29 -1.62 2.55 9.80
CA ALA A 29 -0.98 1.80 10.88
C ALA A 29 -0.36 0.48 10.40
N SER A 30 -0.84 -0.06 9.29
CA SER A 30 -0.36 -1.33 8.72
C SER A 30 0.84 -1.17 7.79
N LEU A 31 1.14 0.04 7.35
CA LEU A 31 2.24 0.27 6.42
C LEU A 31 3.59 0.21 7.14
N PRO A 32 4.51 -0.67 6.71
CA PRO A 32 5.84 -0.71 7.32
C PRO A 32 6.70 0.47 6.90
N GLY A 33 7.56 0.93 7.80
CA GLY A 33 8.46 2.04 7.51
C GLY A 33 7.80 3.40 7.40
N VAL A 34 6.61 3.54 7.96
CA VAL A 34 5.83 4.77 7.91
C VAL A 34 5.61 5.30 9.32
N ASP A 35 5.84 6.60 9.50
CA ASP A 35 5.64 7.30 10.77
C ASP A 35 4.67 8.46 10.57
N ASP A 36 4.23 9.04 11.68
CA ASP A 36 3.44 10.26 11.69
C ASP A 36 2.21 10.20 10.78
N VAL A 37 1.45 9.13 10.94
CA VAL A 37 0.21 8.97 10.18
C VAL A 37 -0.81 9.99 10.65
N PHE A 38 -1.32 10.78 9.72
CA PHE A 38 -2.35 11.78 9.98
C PHE A 38 -3.56 11.50 9.09
N VAL A 39 -4.68 11.18 9.71
CA VAL A 39 -5.94 10.93 8.99
C VAL A 39 -6.66 12.25 8.79
N GLU A 40 -6.86 12.63 7.53
CA GLU A 40 -7.52 13.88 7.18
C GLU A 40 -9.04 13.73 7.13
N ASP A 41 -9.51 12.64 6.54
CA ASP A 41 -10.94 12.32 6.47
C ASP A 41 -11.11 10.81 6.24
N SER A 42 -12.32 10.38 5.89
CA SER A 42 -12.64 8.96 5.71
C SER A 42 -11.93 8.29 4.52
N THR A 43 -11.31 9.06 3.63
CA THR A 43 -10.64 8.55 2.43
C THR A 43 -9.22 9.06 2.25
N HIS A 44 -8.76 9.99 3.08
CA HIS A 44 -7.44 10.61 2.93
C HIS A 44 -6.60 10.50 4.18
N PHE A 45 -5.33 10.17 4.01
CA PHE A 45 -4.35 10.26 5.10
C PHE A 45 -2.97 10.59 4.54
N SER A 46 -2.12 11.13 5.41
CA SER A 46 -0.73 11.41 5.07
C SER A 46 0.20 10.72 6.06
N ALA A 47 1.44 10.53 5.67
CA ALA A 47 2.43 9.85 6.50
C ALA A 47 3.83 10.16 6.00
N LEU A 48 4.83 9.98 6.89
CA LEU A 48 6.24 10.05 6.52
C LEU A 48 6.74 8.64 6.25
N ALA A 49 7.15 8.38 5.03
CA ALA A 49 7.71 7.10 4.65
C ALA A 49 9.24 7.15 4.74
N ARG A 50 9.83 6.07 5.24
CA ARG A 50 11.28 5.88 5.29
C ARG A 50 11.60 4.68 4.42
N PRO A 51 11.80 4.88 3.12
CA PRO A 51 12.08 3.74 2.25
C PRO A 51 13.43 3.12 2.58
N ALA A 52 13.48 1.80 2.62
CA ALA A 52 14.72 1.05 2.79
C ALA A 52 15.47 1.05 1.45
N THR A 53 16.05 2.18 1.09
CA THR A 53 16.72 2.36 -0.19
C THR A 53 18.14 2.84 0.00
N ALA A 54 18.90 2.88 -1.08
CA ALA A 54 20.26 3.43 -1.10
C ALA A 54 20.30 4.94 -0.84
N LEU A 55 19.15 5.59 -0.69
CA LEU A 55 19.07 7.00 -0.36
C LEU A 55 19.24 7.29 1.13
N GLY A 56 19.47 6.25 1.94
CA GLY A 56 19.76 6.40 3.37
C GLY A 56 18.57 6.92 4.17
N GLU A 57 18.76 8.04 4.87
CA GLU A 57 17.75 8.59 5.78
C GLU A 57 16.69 9.47 5.13
N THR A 58 16.58 9.44 3.80
CA THR A 58 15.60 10.26 3.11
C THR A 58 14.17 9.89 3.53
N ARG A 59 13.42 10.90 3.97
CA ARG A 59 12.03 10.75 4.34
C ARG A 59 11.18 11.30 3.22
N ILE A 60 10.11 10.59 2.91
CA ILE A 60 9.19 10.98 1.85
C ILE A 60 7.85 11.33 2.49
N GLN A 61 7.40 12.57 2.29
CA GLN A 61 6.07 12.98 2.71
C GLN A 61 5.07 12.39 1.71
N MET A 62 4.27 11.44 2.18
CA MET A 62 3.29 10.75 1.35
C MET A 62 1.87 11.20 1.66
N GLU A 63 1.06 11.28 0.62
CA GLU A 63 -0.37 11.49 0.74
C GLU A 63 -1.09 10.33 0.05
N PHE A 64 -2.09 9.77 0.72
CA PHE A 64 -2.84 8.62 0.22
C PHE A 64 -4.32 8.95 0.14
N GLU A 65 -4.96 8.38 -0.86
CA GLU A 65 -6.40 8.51 -1.05
C GLU A 65 -7.00 7.16 -1.42
N ILE A 66 -8.09 6.79 -0.77
CA ILE A 66 -8.88 5.62 -1.13
C ILE A 66 -9.88 6.09 -2.18
N LEU A 67 -9.61 5.75 -3.44
CA LEU A 67 -10.38 6.23 -4.59
C LEU A 67 -11.72 5.52 -4.76
N GLU A 68 -11.74 4.23 -4.45
CA GLU A 68 -12.93 3.42 -4.57
C GLU A 68 -12.84 2.27 -3.56
N ALA A 69 -13.98 1.93 -2.96
CA ALA A 69 -14.07 0.79 -2.06
C ALA A 69 -15.44 0.14 -2.24
N ARG A 70 -15.44 -1.16 -2.55
CA ARG A 70 -16.66 -1.97 -2.62
C ARG A 70 -16.58 -3.02 -1.53
N ARG A 71 -17.51 -2.98 -0.63
CA ARG A 71 -17.46 -3.73 0.62
C ARG A 71 -17.15 -5.21 0.42
N GLY A 72 -16.03 -5.64 1.02
CA GLY A 72 -15.59 -7.02 1.00
C GLY A 72 -15.04 -7.50 -0.34
N GLU A 73 -15.00 -6.66 -1.37
CA GLU A 73 -14.65 -7.10 -2.72
C GLU A 73 -13.48 -6.36 -3.35
N TYR A 74 -13.37 -5.05 -3.09
CA TYR A 74 -12.47 -4.22 -3.89
C TYR A 74 -12.06 -2.96 -3.16
N VAL A 75 -10.78 -2.60 -3.29
CA VAL A 75 -10.25 -1.31 -2.84
C VAL A 75 -9.27 -0.80 -3.87
N ARG A 76 -9.34 0.49 -4.18
CA ARG A 76 -8.39 1.15 -5.06
C ARG A 76 -7.80 2.34 -4.31
N ILE A 77 -6.47 2.40 -4.27
CA ILE A 77 -5.73 3.38 -3.49
C ILE A 77 -4.73 4.09 -4.38
N ALA A 78 -4.66 5.41 -4.25
CA ALA A 78 -3.62 6.22 -4.89
C ALA A 78 -2.73 6.82 -3.83
N GLY A 79 -1.45 6.97 -4.14
CA GLY A 79 -0.50 7.64 -3.28
C GLY A 79 0.43 8.52 -4.07
N SER A 80 0.85 9.63 -3.47
CA SER A 80 1.85 10.51 -4.05
C SER A 80 2.77 11.03 -2.96
N GLY A 81 4.01 11.29 -3.30
CA GLY A 81 4.98 11.76 -2.32
C GLY A 81 6.11 12.56 -2.92
N ARG A 82 6.79 13.29 -2.06
CA ARG A 82 7.94 14.13 -2.42
C ARG A 82 9.05 14.04 -1.40
N ALA A 83 10.28 14.05 -1.91
CA ALA A 83 11.48 14.22 -1.10
C ALA A 83 12.46 15.05 -1.95
N GLY A 84 12.51 16.36 -1.71
CA GLY A 84 13.29 17.28 -2.56
C GLY A 84 12.77 17.26 -4.00
N GLU A 85 13.64 16.91 -4.95
CA GLU A 85 13.30 16.79 -6.36
C GLU A 85 12.72 15.44 -6.74
N ASN A 86 12.76 14.48 -5.82
CA ASN A 86 12.23 13.15 -6.04
C ASN A 86 10.72 13.12 -5.83
N ARG A 87 10.02 12.41 -6.69
CA ARG A 87 8.58 12.23 -6.60
C ARG A 87 8.22 10.76 -6.73
N VAL A 88 7.21 10.37 -5.98
CA VAL A 88 6.65 9.01 -6.02
C VAL A 88 5.17 9.13 -6.33
N GLU A 89 4.69 8.32 -7.26
CA GLU A 89 3.27 8.21 -7.56
C GLU A 89 2.94 6.73 -7.65
N LEU A 90 1.87 6.32 -6.98
CA LEU A 90 1.43 4.93 -7.03
C LEU A 90 -0.09 4.83 -7.13
N ASN A 91 -0.52 3.76 -7.78
CA ASN A 91 -1.92 3.34 -7.81
C ASN A 91 -1.94 1.84 -7.60
N VAL A 92 -2.84 1.35 -6.78
CA VAL A 92 -3.02 -0.07 -6.58
C VAL A 92 -4.49 -0.42 -6.48
N GLU A 93 -4.89 -1.51 -7.14
CA GLU A 93 -6.20 -2.11 -7.01
C GLU A 93 -6.04 -3.45 -6.31
N LEU A 94 -6.89 -3.72 -5.33
CA LEU A 94 -6.92 -5.00 -4.63
C LEU A 94 -8.30 -5.60 -4.79
N GLU A 95 -8.36 -6.85 -5.24
CA GLU A 95 -9.58 -7.62 -5.35
C GLU A 95 -9.56 -8.75 -4.32
N LEU A 96 -10.65 -8.90 -3.59
CA LEU A 96 -10.78 -9.86 -2.52
C LEU A 96 -11.87 -10.88 -2.87
N ALA A 97 -11.57 -12.15 -2.62
CA ALA A 97 -12.53 -13.24 -2.81
C ALA A 97 -12.31 -14.28 -1.71
N ASP A 98 -13.32 -15.09 -1.46
CA ASP A 98 -13.16 -16.19 -0.52
C ASP A 98 -12.18 -17.23 -1.08
N ALA A 99 -11.24 -17.66 -0.26
CA ALA A 99 -10.28 -18.67 -0.68
C ALA A 99 -10.83 -20.08 -0.47
N PRO A 100 -10.51 -21.03 -1.36
CA PRO A 100 -10.82 -22.44 -1.11
C PRO A 100 -10.13 -22.89 0.17
N GLY A 101 -10.89 -23.49 1.08
CA GLY A 101 -10.34 -23.94 2.35
C GLY A 101 -10.35 -22.91 3.47
N GLY A 102 -10.86 -21.72 3.22
CA GLY A 102 -10.99 -20.65 4.21
C GLY A 102 -10.01 -19.49 3.96
N GLY A 103 -10.24 -18.37 4.62
CA GLY A 103 -9.47 -17.16 4.43
C GLY A 103 -9.88 -16.36 3.21
N THR A 104 -9.04 -15.45 2.81
CA THR A 104 -9.30 -14.53 1.69
C THR A 104 -8.20 -14.62 0.64
N ALA A 105 -8.59 -14.81 -0.60
CA ALA A 105 -7.69 -14.71 -1.74
C ALA A 105 -7.67 -13.25 -2.18
N VAL A 106 -6.48 -12.66 -2.19
CA VAL A 106 -6.29 -11.27 -2.59
C VAL A 106 -5.41 -11.24 -3.82
N SER A 107 -5.85 -10.53 -4.84
CA SER A 107 -5.02 -10.23 -6.00
C SER A 107 -4.90 -8.73 -6.13
N TRP A 108 -3.74 -8.25 -6.54
CA TRP A 108 -3.53 -6.82 -6.73
C TRP A 108 -2.73 -6.54 -7.97
N ARG A 109 -2.94 -5.34 -8.49
CA ARG A 109 -2.16 -4.80 -9.58
C ARG A 109 -2.12 -3.29 -9.45
N GLY A 110 -1.06 -2.70 -9.96
CA GLY A 110 -0.92 -1.26 -9.90
C GLY A 110 0.26 -0.78 -10.70
N ASP A 111 0.53 0.50 -10.53
CA ASP A 111 1.64 1.19 -11.16
C ASP A 111 2.40 1.99 -10.11
N LEU A 112 3.71 1.98 -10.24
CA LEU A 112 4.59 2.79 -9.41
C LEU A 112 5.48 3.61 -10.31
N THR A 113 5.47 4.93 -10.13
CA THR A 113 6.29 5.86 -10.89
C THR A 113 7.21 6.61 -9.94
N LEU A 114 8.50 6.55 -10.19
CA LEU A 114 9.52 7.31 -9.46
C LEU A 114 10.12 8.34 -10.41
N ARG A 115 10.18 9.59 -9.97
CA ARG A 115 10.76 10.69 -10.75
C ARG A 115 11.80 11.40 -9.90
N GLY A 116 12.88 11.84 -10.50
CA GLY A 116 13.94 12.56 -9.84
C GLY A 116 15.31 12.12 -10.30
N VAL A 117 16.34 12.55 -9.57
CA VAL A 117 17.74 12.38 -9.97
C VAL A 117 18.16 10.91 -10.07
N LEU A 118 17.60 10.03 -9.23
CA LEU A 118 18.00 8.63 -9.18
C LEU A 118 16.90 7.68 -9.64
N ASN A 119 15.96 8.17 -10.47
CA ASN A 119 14.77 7.40 -10.82
C ASN A 119 15.06 6.04 -11.45
N SER A 120 16.07 5.93 -12.31
CA SER A 120 16.36 4.67 -12.99
C SER A 120 16.89 3.58 -12.05
N LEU A 121 17.69 3.97 -11.05
CA LEU A 121 18.19 3.03 -10.05
C LEU A 121 17.09 2.59 -9.09
N MET A 122 16.29 3.55 -8.64
CA MET A 122 15.18 3.27 -7.74
C MET A 122 14.10 2.42 -8.42
N GLN A 123 13.84 2.68 -9.70
CA GLN A 123 12.79 2.00 -10.45
C GLN A 123 13.05 0.49 -10.58
N ARG A 124 14.30 0.07 -10.64
CA ARG A 124 14.66 -1.34 -10.79
C ARG A 124 14.19 -2.23 -9.64
N GLY A 125 14.27 -1.72 -8.40
CA GLY A 125 13.85 -2.49 -7.23
C GLY A 125 12.46 -2.15 -6.74
N ALA A 126 11.84 -1.14 -7.32
CA ALA A 126 10.61 -0.56 -6.80
C ALA A 126 9.43 -1.53 -6.81
N GLY A 127 9.32 -2.38 -7.84
CA GLY A 127 8.24 -3.35 -7.93
C GLY A 127 8.29 -4.38 -6.81
N ALA A 128 9.48 -4.89 -6.50
CA ALA A 128 9.66 -5.86 -5.42
C ALA A 128 9.34 -5.23 -4.06
N ILE A 129 9.81 -4.01 -3.83
CA ILE A 129 9.53 -3.28 -2.59
C ILE A 129 8.02 -3.04 -2.46
N PHE A 130 7.38 -2.64 -3.54
CA PHE A 130 5.95 -2.41 -3.56
C PHE A 130 5.17 -3.67 -3.18
N ASN A 131 5.50 -4.82 -3.79
CA ASN A 131 4.85 -6.08 -3.48
C ASN A 131 5.08 -6.50 -2.03
N GLU A 132 6.28 -6.29 -1.49
CA GLU A 132 6.57 -6.56 -0.08
C GLU A 132 5.71 -5.71 0.84
N GLN A 133 5.48 -4.44 0.49
CA GLN A 133 4.62 -3.54 1.25
C GLN A 133 3.18 -4.04 1.24
N VAL A 134 2.67 -4.45 0.09
CA VAL A 134 1.31 -4.98 -0.01
C VAL A 134 1.17 -6.23 0.86
N GLU A 135 2.10 -7.17 0.75
CA GLU A 135 2.08 -8.39 1.55
C GLU A 135 2.15 -8.10 3.06
N ALA A 136 2.96 -7.12 3.45
CA ALA A 136 3.06 -6.72 4.85
C ALA A 136 1.76 -6.12 5.38
N VAL A 137 1.09 -5.30 4.57
CA VAL A 137 -0.22 -4.74 4.95
C VAL A 137 -1.25 -5.86 5.10
N LEU A 138 -1.27 -6.82 4.19
CA LEU A 138 -2.19 -7.96 4.26
C LEU A 138 -1.93 -8.81 5.51
N ALA A 139 -0.67 -9.06 5.84
CA ALA A 139 -0.29 -9.81 7.02
C ALA A 139 -0.70 -9.08 8.31
N ALA A 140 -0.48 -7.77 8.35
CA ALA A 140 -0.90 -6.94 9.49
C ALA A 140 -2.42 -6.90 9.63
N GLY A 141 -3.14 -6.83 8.51
CA GLY A 141 -4.59 -6.88 8.49
C GLY A 141 -5.14 -8.20 9.03
N ALA A 142 -4.50 -9.30 8.68
CA ALA A 142 -4.85 -10.62 9.19
C ALA A 142 -4.62 -10.72 10.72
N ALA A 143 -3.49 -10.21 11.19
CA ALA A 143 -3.16 -10.22 12.63
C ALA A 143 -4.06 -9.26 13.41
N GLY A 144 -4.29 -8.07 12.90
CA GLY A 144 -5.12 -7.05 13.54
C GLY A 144 -6.60 -7.41 13.55
N GLY A 145 -7.02 -8.31 12.67
CA GLY A 145 -8.38 -8.78 12.60
C GLY A 145 -8.76 -9.82 13.64
N SER A 146 -7.82 -10.25 14.44
CA SER A 146 -8.06 -11.27 15.47
C SER A 146 -8.67 -10.70 16.75
#